data_64d4b9207f52e60d2d4d9d3bbe337aae
#
_entry.id   64d4b9207f52e60d2d4d9d3bbe337aae
#
_cell.length_a   1.000
_cell.length_b   1.000
_cell.length_c   1.000
_cell.angle_alpha   90.00
_cell.angle_beta   90.00
_cell.angle_gamma   90.00
#
_symmetry.space_group_name_H-M   'P 1'
#
loop_
_entity.id
_entity.type
_entity.pdbx_description
1 polymer ?
#
loop_
_entity_poly.entity_id
_entity_poly.type
_entity_poly.pdbx_seq_one_letter_code
_entity_poly.pdbx_strand_id
1 'polypeptide(L)'
;MDKKTLDLITIGRSSVDLYGEQVGGRLEDMGSFKKYIGGSPTNIAAGGSRLGLATALITRVGDEHMGRFIREELIREGVDVTAVTTDPERLTALVLLGIRDEDTFPLIFYRENCADMGLTEEDIDPEFIAKTKCLCATGTHLSHPNTAAAVRKALLIARETGAKTALDIDYRPNLWGLGGHDDGENRFVASGTVTATLQSTVGLFDLIVGTEEEFHIAGGSSDTLIALRNIRTMTNAILVCKRGPMGAVAFRAEIPESLEEGESGPGFNVEVFNVLGAGDGFMAGFLKGWLTGEDLSTSLKFANACGAFAVSRHGCTPAYPSLEELEYFLEHGSQTSSLRKNFLLEQIHWSTTRRTYWKELTIVSLEGMHLESVPTNGHDASRSVEQLKGIIVKSLLSAGSSGNHHGVILPANQSRSLLDETTGQGLLVIRSVGVIGKDTLLEVENNCENLSEWPLEHTVKIKLLIENDSKGNFDDQVASLKRLFRNTRRSRLNLALELDFETSEIDIRLNVIKSILKQDIVPDFWIFNETDDSELGFFNRIILDKDPYSLGILTLDQGLTSIEANDLSRYTDAGSMQNGKIILWNGLKELLGRWLSGNVTHSVAEKEISEWLKFHSNQ
;
A
#
# COMPACT_ATOMS: atom_id res chain seq x y z
N MET A 1 8.16 -26.91 23.38
CA MET A 1 7.65 -26.48 22.05
C MET A 1 7.88 -24.99 21.96
N ASP A 2 8.72 -24.58 21.04
CA ASP A 2 8.96 -23.15 20.81
C ASP A 2 7.65 -22.46 20.40
N LYS A 3 7.46 -21.25 20.88
CA LYS A 3 6.23 -20.48 20.65
C LYS A 3 6.12 -20.19 19.14
N LYS A 4 5.05 -20.65 18.49
CA LYS A 4 4.78 -20.32 17.08
C LYS A 4 4.68 -18.81 16.94
N THR A 5 5.57 -18.23 16.14
CA THR A 5 5.72 -16.77 15.96
C THR A 5 4.97 -16.23 14.73
N LEU A 6 4.64 -17.13 13.78
CA LEU A 6 3.86 -16.82 12.59
C LEU A 6 2.45 -17.40 12.71
N ASP A 7 1.45 -16.62 12.31
CA ASP A 7 0.08 -17.10 12.23
C ASP A 7 -0.14 -17.89 10.95
N LEU A 8 0.44 -17.43 9.84
CA LEU A 8 0.21 -17.99 8.51
C LEU A 8 1.50 -17.99 7.68
N ILE A 9 1.86 -19.14 7.13
CA ILE A 9 2.77 -19.23 5.99
C ILE A 9 1.95 -19.61 4.76
N THR A 10 2.11 -18.87 3.67
CA THR A 10 1.58 -19.27 2.36
C THR A 10 2.70 -19.79 1.49
N ILE A 11 2.40 -20.76 0.61
CA ILE A 11 3.38 -21.36 -0.30
C ILE A 11 2.86 -21.38 -1.72
N GLY A 12 3.66 -20.90 -2.66
CA GLY A 12 3.32 -21.05 -4.07
C GLY A 12 3.71 -19.89 -4.97
N ARG A 13 2.83 -19.53 -5.89
CA ARG A 13 3.07 -18.60 -6.98
C ARG A 13 3.26 -17.15 -6.50
N SER A 14 4.25 -16.48 -7.13
CA SER A 14 4.43 -15.06 -7.02
C SER A 14 4.70 -14.45 -8.40
N SER A 15 4.09 -13.34 -8.71
CA SER A 15 4.20 -12.64 -10.00
C SER A 15 4.11 -11.13 -9.83
N VAL A 16 4.48 -10.42 -10.88
CA VAL A 16 4.11 -9.01 -11.04
C VAL A 16 2.92 -8.94 -11.97
N ASP A 17 1.84 -8.33 -11.50
CA ASP A 17 0.63 -8.13 -12.27
C ASP A 17 0.60 -6.70 -12.82
N LEU A 18 0.47 -6.58 -14.16
CA LEU A 18 0.40 -5.33 -14.91
C LEU A 18 -1.05 -5.10 -15.34
N TYR A 19 -1.75 -4.26 -14.59
CA TYR A 19 -3.16 -3.91 -14.82
C TYR A 19 -3.26 -2.72 -15.78
N GLY A 20 -3.95 -2.90 -16.92
CA GLY A 20 -4.26 -1.82 -17.83
C GLY A 20 -5.07 -0.70 -17.18
N GLU A 21 -4.67 0.54 -17.42
CA GLU A 21 -5.33 1.70 -16.80
C GLU A 21 -6.55 2.20 -17.60
N GLN A 22 -6.66 1.81 -18.87
CA GLN A 22 -7.78 2.20 -19.73
C GLN A 22 -8.94 1.22 -19.57
N VAL A 23 -9.71 1.36 -18.47
CA VAL A 23 -10.89 0.53 -18.20
C VAL A 23 -11.90 0.65 -19.34
N GLY A 24 -12.39 -0.50 -19.83
CA GLY A 24 -13.29 -0.59 -20.99
C GLY A 24 -12.56 -0.78 -22.33
N GLY A 25 -11.22 -0.64 -22.37
CA GLY A 25 -10.41 -0.89 -23.56
C GLY A 25 -10.07 -2.38 -23.73
N ARG A 26 -9.69 -2.78 -24.97
CA ARG A 26 -9.09 -4.10 -25.20
C ARG A 26 -7.67 -4.11 -24.68
N LEU A 27 -7.15 -5.29 -24.32
CA LEU A 27 -5.79 -5.40 -23.79
C LEU A 27 -4.74 -4.91 -24.79
N GLU A 28 -4.96 -5.13 -26.09
CA GLU A 28 -4.11 -4.69 -27.20
C GLU A 28 -4.03 -3.16 -27.33
N ASP A 29 -5.04 -2.44 -26.83
CA ASP A 29 -5.15 -0.98 -26.94
C ASP A 29 -4.69 -0.25 -25.66
N MET A 30 -4.17 -1.00 -24.67
CA MET A 30 -3.69 -0.41 -23.41
C MET A 30 -2.41 0.41 -23.64
N GLY A 31 -2.48 1.70 -23.33
CA GLY A 31 -1.35 2.63 -23.43
C GLY A 31 -0.48 2.70 -22.18
N SER A 32 -1.02 2.29 -21.02
CA SER A 32 -0.32 2.31 -19.73
C SER A 32 -0.82 1.21 -18.79
N PHE A 33 0.05 0.80 -17.85
CA PHE A 33 -0.22 -0.25 -16.89
C PHE A 33 0.22 0.15 -15.49
N LYS A 34 -0.57 -0.20 -14.49
CA LYS A 34 -0.17 -0.14 -13.07
C LYS A 34 0.40 -1.49 -12.62
N LYS A 35 1.51 -1.42 -11.92
CA LYS A 35 2.25 -2.57 -11.43
C LYS A 35 1.85 -2.91 -10.00
N TYR A 36 1.52 -4.19 -9.75
CA TYR A 36 1.18 -4.73 -8.44
C TYR A 36 1.86 -6.08 -8.23
N ILE A 37 1.98 -6.52 -6.96
CA ILE A 37 2.28 -7.91 -6.67
C ILE A 37 1.06 -8.78 -7.00
N GLY A 38 1.31 -10.00 -7.46
CA GLY A 38 0.30 -10.97 -7.85
C GLY A 38 0.68 -12.39 -7.48
N GLY A 39 -0.24 -13.29 -7.75
CA GLY A 39 -0.17 -14.69 -7.34
C GLY A 39 -0.98 -14.93 -6.08
N SER A 40 -1.88 -15.94 -6.12
CA SER A 40 -2.81 -16.23 -5.03
C SER A 40 -2.11 -16.36 -3.66
N PRO A 41 -1.04 -17.15 -3.47
CA PRO A 41 -0.36 -17.22 -2.17
C PRO A 41 0.23 -15.88 -1.71
N THR A 42 0.78 -15.10 -2.64
CA THR A 42 1.32 -13.76 -2.39
C THR A 42 0.22 -12.82 -1.91
N ASN A 43 -0.92 -12.82 -2.60
CA ASN A 43 -2.07 -12.01 -2.26
C ASN A 43 -2.69 -12.40 -0.90
N ILE A 44 -2.80 -13.71 -0.62
CA ILE A 44 -3.31 -14.22 0.66
C ILE A 44 -2.39 -13.80 1.81
N ALA A 45 -1.06 -13.88 1.64
CA ALA A 45 -0.10 -13.44 2.65
C ALA A 45 -0.25 -11.94 2.95
N ALA A 46 -0.28 -11.11 1.91
CA ALA A 46 -0.45 -9.65 2.05
C ALA A 46 -1.80 -9.28 2.64
N GLY A 47 -2.90 -9.92 2.17
CA GLY A 47 -4.24 -9.71 2.73
C GLY A 47 -4.32 -10.12 4.20
N GLY A 48 -3.75 -11.26 4.58
CA GLY A 48 -3.66 -11.69 5.98
C GLY A 48 -2.88 -10.73 6.86
N SER A 49 -1.75 -10.20 6.35
CA SER A 49 -0.96 -9.20 7.07
C SER A 49 -1.75 -7.91 7.31
N ARG A 50 -2.47 -7.40 6.32
CA ARG A 50 -3.35 -6.23 6.47
C ARG A 50 -4.44 -6.44 7.53
N LEU A 51 -4.88 -7.68 7.69
CA LEU A 51 -5.84 -8.06 8.74
C LEU A 51 -5.17 -8.34 10.09
N GLY A 52 -3.88 -8.05 10.25
CA GLY A 52 -3.13 -8.16 11.50
C GLY A 52 -2.65 -9.57 11.84
N LEU A 53 -2.54 -10.49 10.87
CA LEU A 53 -1.86 -11.76 11.05
C LEU A 53 -0.35 -11.60 10.82
N ALA A 54 0.47 -12.31 11.59
CA ALA A 54 1.89 -12.45 11.31
C ALA A 54 2.06 -13.46 10.16
N THR A 55 2.35 -12.95 8.95
CA THR A 55 2.36 -13.76 7.72
C THR A 55 3.76 -13.90 7.12
N ALA A 56 3.98 -14.98 6.38
CA ALA A 56 5.19 -15.21 5.59
C ALA A 56 4.85 -15.91 4.27
N LEU A 57 5.76 -15.83 3.30
CA LEU A 57 5.60 -16.45 1.98
C LEU A 57 6.80 -17.33 1.65
N ILE A 58 6.53 -18.57 1.20
CA ILE A 58 7.51 -19.46 0.58
C ILE A 58 7.32 -19.43 -0.93
N THR A 59 8.28 -18.88 -1.66
CA THR A 59 8.27 -18.77 -3.12
C THR A 59 9.67 -18.52 -3.67
N ARG A 60 9.80 -18.44 -5.00
CA ARG A 60 11.00 -17.92 -5.67
C ARG A 60 10.67 -16.70 -6.53
N VAL A 61 11.60 -15.77 -6.60
CA VAL A 61 11.59 -14.58 -7.47
C VAL A 61 12.93 -14.47 -8.19
N GLY A 62 12.96 -13.83 -9.36
CA GLY A 62 14.19 -13.63 -10.12
C GLY A 62 15.17 -12.65 -9.45
N ASP A 63 16.46 -12.74 -9.83
CA ASP A 63 17.49 -11.78 -9.41
C ASP A 63 17.49 -10.55 -10.34
N GLU A 64 16.34 -9.86 -10.41
CA GLU A 64 16.15 -8.69 -11.25
C GLU A 64 15.13 -7.71 -10.62
N HIS A 65 14.83 -6.61 -11.30
CA HIS A 65 14.03 -5.51 -10.76
C HIS A 65 12.61 -5.91 -10.30
N MET A 66 11.98 -6.88 -10.99
CA MET A 66 10.63 -7.33 -10.63
C MET A 66 10.67 -8.24 -9.40
N GLY A 67 11.71 -9.07 -9.26
CA GLY A 67 11.93 -9.87 -8.05
C GLY A 67 12.21 -9.00 -6.82
N ARG A 68 13.04 -7.96 -6.97
CA ARG A 68 13.26 -6.96 -5.92
C ARG A 68 11.97 -6.21 -5.58
N PHE A 69 11.19 -5.80 -6.58
CA PHE A 69 9.90 -5.16 -6.37
C PHE A 69 8.96 -6.02 -5.52
N ILE A 70 8.84 -7.33 -5.82
CA ILE A 70 7.97 -8.22 -5.02
C ILE A 70 8.43 -8.26 -3.56
N ARG A 71 9.74 -8.42 -3.30
CA ARG A 71 10.27 -8.42 -1.93
C ARG A 71 9.96 -7.14 -1.17
N GLU A 72 10.21 -6.00 -1.80
CA GLU A 72 10.01 -4.70 -1.18
C GLU A 72 8.53 -4.42 -0.90
N GLU A 73 7.63 -4.78 -1.83
CA GLU A 73 6.19 -4.65 -1.60
C GLU A 73 5.71 -5.58 -0.47
N LEU A 74 6.17 -6.84 -0.44
CA LEU A 74 5.84 -7.77 0.64
C LEU A 74 6.31 -7.27 2.01
N ILE A 75 7.52 -6.72 2.08
CA ILE A 75 8.04 -6.09 3.32
C ILE A 75 7.16 -4.91 3.74
N ARG A 76 6.75 -4.05 2.79
CA ARG A 76 5.83 -2.93 3.06
C ARG A 76 4.46 -3.40 3.55
N GLU A 77 3.98 -4.52 3.02
CA GLU A 77 2.74 -5.15 3.49
C GLU A 77 2.91 -5.91 4.82
N GLY A 78 4.10 -5.93 5.40
CA GLY A 78 4.38 -6.59 6.69
C GLY A 78 4.53 -8.11 6.59
N VAL A 79 4.76 -8.66 5.40
CA VAL A 79 4.98 -10.09 5.17
C VAL A 79 6.45 -10.43 5.39
N ASP A 80 6.74 -11.48 6.15
CA ASP A 80 8.10 -12.03 6.29
C ASP A 80 8.55 -12.67 4.97
N VAL A 81 9.65 -12.17 4.42
CA VAL A 81 10.24 -12.60 3.15
C VAL A 81 11.46 -13.51 3.31
N THR A 82 11.71 -14.00 4.52
CA THR A 82 12.88 -14.85 4.84
C THR A 82 12.95 -16.09 3.93
N ALA A 83 11.79 -16.67 3.62
CA ALA A 83 11.68 -17.85 2.75
C ALA A 83 11.33 -17.52 1.28
N VAL A 84 11.49 -16.28 0.87
CA VAL A 84 11.42 -15.88 -0.55
C VAL A 84 12.81 -16.07 -1.16
N THR A 85 13.03 -17.15 -1.89
CA THR A 85 14.33 -17.49 -2.50
C THR A 85 14.56 -16.66 -3.77
N THR A 86 15.81 -16.21 -3.99
CA THR A 86 16.22 -15.56 -5.25
C THR A 86 16.70 -16.63 -6.23
N ASP A 87 16.10 -16.66 -7.42
CA ASP A 87 16.52 -17.52 -8.52
C ASP A 87 17.47 -16.73 -9.45
N PRO A 88 18.74 -17.14 -9.60
CA PRO A 88 19.71 -16.41 -10.40
C PRO A 88 19.55 -16.65 -11.92
N GLU A 89 18.79 -17.67 -12.32
CA GLU A 89 18.70 -18.08 -13.73
C GLU A 89 17.35 -17.74 -14.35
N ARG A 90 16.27 -17.65 -13.54
CA ARG A 90 14.90 -17.45 -14.01
C ARG A 90 14.41 -16.05 -13.72
N LEU A 91 13.61 -15.52 -14.65
CA LEU A 91 12.90 -14.25 -14.44
C LEU A 91 11.69 -14.43 -13.55
N THR A 92 11.28 -13.35 -12.90
CA THR A 92 10.01 -13.26 -12.19
C THR A 92 8.84 -13.36 -13.18
N ALA A 93 7.79 -14.09 -12.81
CA ALA A 93 6.59 -14.21 -13.60
C ALA A 93 5.87 -12.86 -13.75
N LEU A 94 5.28 -12.63 -14.94
CA LEU A 94 4.45 -11.47 -15.23
C LEU A 94 3.04 -11.90 -15.63
N VAL A 95 2.05 -11.11 -15.27
CA VAL A 95 0.67 -11.24 -15.77
C VAL A 95 0.25 -9.89 -16.34
N LEU A 96 -0.16 -9.85 -17.61
CA LEU A 96 -0.79 -8.69 -18.21
C LEU A 96 -2.30 -8.90 -18.17
N LEU A 97 -3.03 -7.86 -17.76
CA LEU A 97 -4.47 -7.97 -17.63
C LEU A 97 -5.17 -6.63 -17.84
N GLY A 98 -6.40 -6.71 -18.31
CA GLY A 98 -7.28 -5.57 -18.53
C GLY A 98 -8.60 -5.74 -17.78
N ILE A 99 -9.30 -4.64 -17.60
CA ILE A 99 -10.68 -4.61 -17.12
C ILE A 99 -11.51 -4.05 -18.26
N ARG A 100 -12.30 -4.91 -18.94
CA ARG A 100 -13.10 -4.51 -20.08
C ARG A 100 -14.52 -4.13 -19.67
N ASP A 101 -15.16 -4.98 -18.91
CA ASP A 101 -16.51 -4.78 -18.35
C ASP A 101 -16.64 -5.57 -17.02
N GLU A 102 -17.85 -5.72 -16.50
CA GLU A 102 -18.12 -6.42 -15.22
C GLU A 102 -17.82 -7.93 -15.29
N ASP A 103 -17.80 -8.51 -16.49
CA ASP A 103 -17.68 -9.94 -16.73
C ASP A 103 -16.39 -10.33 -17.48
N THR A 104 -15.73 -9.36 -18.16
CA THR A 104 -14.62 -9.61 -19.09
C THR A 104 -13.31 -9.03 -18.59
N PHE A 105 -12.36 -9.90 -18.29
CA PHE A 105 -11.04 -9.55 -17.71
C PHE A 105 -9.92 -10.23 -18.48
N PRO A 106 -9.58 -9.79 -19.72
CA PRO A 106 -8.54 -10.40 -20.52
C PRO A 106 -7.21 -10.42 -19.78
N LEU A 107 -6.58 -11.60 -19.75
CA LEU A 107 -5.31 -11.76 -19.06
C LEU A 107 -4.40 -12.77 -19.77
N ILE A 108 -3.09 -12.49 -19.74
CA ILE A 108 -2.04 -13.32 -20.32
C ILE A 108 -1.01 -13.62 -19.24
N PHE A 109 -0.70 -14.89 -19.05
CA PHE A 109 0.36 -15.33 -18.12
C PHE A 109 1.68 -15.50 -18.85
N TYR A 110 2.67 -14.65 -18.55
CA TYR A 110 4.06 -14.84 -18.94
C TYR A 110 4.76 -15.59 -17.81
N ARG A 111 4.56 -16.91 -17.76
CA ARG A 111 5.01 -17.74 -16.62
C ARG A 111 5.81 -18.99 -17.05
N GLU A 112 6.12 -19.15 -18.32
CA GLU A 112 6.93 -20.29 -18.76
C GLU A 112 8.34 -20.24 -18.15
N ASN A 113 8.69 -21.28 -17.41
CA ASN A 113 10.00 -21.42 -16.76
C ASN A 113 10.41 -20.22 -15.89
N CYS A 114 9.44 -19.52 -15.28
CA CYS A 114 9.72 -18.42 -14.36
C CYS A 114 10.22 -18.90 -13.00
N ALA A 115 10.72 -17.97 -12.18
CA ALA A 115 11.37 -18.26 -10.91
C ALA A 115 10.48 -19.07 -9.95
N ASP A 116 9.19 -18.74 -9.83
CA ASP A 116 8.25 -19.44 -8.97
C ASP A 116 8.01 -20.92 -9.40
N MET A 117 8.20 -21.23 -10.69
CA MET A 117 8.17 -22.62 -11.19
C MET A 117 9.44 -23.41 -10.82
N GLY A 118 10.50 -22.71 -10.42
CA GLY A 118 11.74 -23.30 -9.93
C GLY A 118 11.69 -23.77 -8.48
N LEU A 119 10.57 -23.57 -7.77
CA LEU A 119 10.42 -24.01 -6.38
C LEU A 119 10.55 -25.54 -6.28
N THR A 120 11.42 -26.01 -5.37
CA THR A 120 11.73 -27.41 -5.15
C THR A 120 11.67 -27.77 -3.67
N GLU A 121 11.81 -29.06 -3.36
CA GLU A 121 11.88 -29.55 -1.98
C GLU A 121 13.09 -28.99 -1.20
N GLU A 122 14.14 -28.52 -1.88
CA GLU A 122 15.33 -27.93 -1.26
C GLU A 122 15.03 -26.55 -0.65
N ASP A 123 14.02 -25.85 -1.16
CA ASP A 123 13.58 -24.54 -0.64
C ASP A 123 12.76 -24.67 0.65
N ILE A 124 12.41 -25.89 1.04
CA ILE A 124 11.53 -26.15 2.17
C ILE A 124 12.36 -26.38 3.43
N ASP A 125 12.43 -25.35 4.26
CA ASP A 125 13.07 -25.38 5.58
C ASP A 125 12.08 -25.82 6.66
N PRO A 126 12.31 -27.00 7.28
CA PRO A 126 11.46 -27.51 8.35
C PRO A 126 11.40 -26.60 9.59
N GLU A 127 12.52 -25.96 9.93
CA GLU A 127 12.59 -25.09 11.12
C GLU A 127 11.76 -23.81 10.88
N PHE A 128 11.72 -23.31 9.65
CA PHE A 128 10.89 -22.17 9.29
C PHE A 128 9.40 -22.53 9.35
N ILE A 129 9.00 -23.68 8.79
CA ILE A 129 7.60 -24.13 8.81
C ILE A 129 7.12 -24.39 10.25
N ALA A 130 7.98 -24.90 11.13
CA ALA A 130 7.63 -25.17 12.53
C ALA A 130 7.17 -23.89 13.28
N LYS A 131 7.53 -22.70 12.81
CA LYS A 131 7.15 -21.43 13.43
C LYS A 131 5.69 -21.02 13.17
N THR A 132 4.98 -21.66 12.22
CA THR A 132 3.63 -21.23 11.85
C THR A 132 2.50 -21.95 12.58
N LYS A 133 1.37 -21.28 12.78
CA LYS A 133 0.12 -21.89 13.21
C LYS A 133 -0.62 -22.56 12.05
N CYS A 134 -0.46 -22.04 10.82
CA CYS A 134 -1.10 -22.55 9.62
C CYS A 134 -0.19 -22.43 8.39
N LEU A 135 -0.17 -23.49 7.56
CA LEU A 135 0.38 -23.47 6.21
C LEU A 135 -0.76 -23.47 5.20
N CYS A 136 -0.83 -22.47 4.33
CA CYS A 136 -1.80 -22.36 3.25
C CYS A 136 -1.13 -22.58 1.91
N ALA A 137 -1.64 -23.55 1.14
CA ALA A 137 -1.23 -23.84 -0.23
C ALA A 137 -2.34 -23.48 -1.21
N THR A 138 -1.97 -23.26 -2.49
CA THR A 138 -2.94 -23.09 -3.58
C THR A 138 -2.79 -24.18 -4.63
N GLY A 139 -3.90 -24.55 -5.27
CA GLY A 139 -3.94 -25.64 -6.25
C GLY A 139 -3.06 -25.39 -7.47
N THR A 140 -2.84 -24.13 -7.83
CA THR A 140 -1.96 -23.77 -8.96
C THR A 140 -0.56 -24.37 -8.85
N HIS A 141 0.01 -24.46 -7.62
CA HIS A 141 1.36 -25.04 -7.42
C HIS A 141 1.40 -26.56 -7.41
N LEU A 142 0.23 -27.21 -7.48
CA LEU A 142 0.13 -28.66 -7.72
C LEU A 142 0.18 -29.04 -9.21
N SER A 143 0.19 -28.04 -10.12
CA SER A 143 0.15 -28.25 -11.57
C SER A 143 1.48 -28.77 -12.17
N HIS A 144 2.60 -28.61 -11.47
CA HIS A 144 3.91 -29.04 -11.97
C HIS A 144 4.59 -29.99 -10.95
N PRO A 145 5.27 -31.05 -11.38
CA PRO A 145 5.82 -32.08 -10.48
C PRO A 145 6.73 -31.54 -9.38
N ASN A 146 7.66 -30.64 -9.71
CA ASN A 146 8.62 -30.09 -8.75
C ASN A 146 7.94 -29.24 -7.68
N THR A 147 7.07 -28.30 -8.11
CA THR A 147 6.35 -27.44 -7.18
C THR A 147 5.35 -28.22 -6.33
N ALA A 148 4.72 -29.26 -6.91
CA ALA A 148 3.84 -30.17 -6.17
C ALA A 148 4.61 -30.97 -5.10
N ALA A 149 5.83 -31.43 -5.39
CA ALA A 149 6.69 -32.11 -4.42
C ALA A 149 7.05 -31.17 -3.26
N ALA A 150 7.46 -29.94 -3.55
CA ALA A 150 7.76 -28.92 -2.54
C ALA A 150 6.54 -28.62 -1.64
N VAL A 151 5.37 -28.39 -2.23
CA VAL A 151 4.12 -28.18 -1.48
C VAL A 151 3.78 -29.36 -0.59
N ARG A 152 3.88 -30.59 -1.13
CA ARG A 152 3.61 -31.82 -0.36
C ARG A 152 4.56 -31.97 0.81
N LYS A 153 5.87 -31.76 0.60
CA LYS A 153 6.87 -31.76 1.67
C LYS A 153 6.55 -30.74 2.76
N ALA A 154 6.21 -29.51 2.36
CA ALA A 154 5.84 -28.45 3.31
C ALA A 154 4.60 -28.82 4.14
N LEU A 155 3.56 -29.39 3.52
CA LEU A 155 2.34 -29.84 4.19
C LEU A 155 2.62 -30.97 5.21
N LEU A 156 3.45 -31.94 4.86
CA LEU A 156 3.82 -33.03 5.77
C LEU A 156 4.55 -32.49 7.00
N ILE A 157 5.53 -31.60 6.82
CA ILE A 157 6.24 -30.95 7.92
C ILE A 157 5.29 -30.12 8.79
N ALA A 158 4.38 -29.33 8.17
CA ALA A 158 3.39 -28.54 8.91
C ALA A 158 2.53 -29.42 9.82
N ARG A 159 2.05 -30.56 9.31
CA ARG A 159 1.25 -31.52 10.08
C ARG A 159 2.07 -32.20 11.19
N GLU A 160 3.30 -32.59 10.93
CA GLU A 160 4.22 -33.18 11.93
C GLU A 160 4.51 -32.20 13.07
N THR A 161 4.60 -30.88 12.77
CA THR A 161 4.83 -29.84 13.77
C THR A 161 3.54 -29.31 14.41
N GLY A 162 2.38 -29.93 14.10
CA GLY A 162 1.08 -29.57 14.65
C GLY A 162 0.57 -28.21 14.16
N ALA A 163 0.95 -27.77 12.97
CA ALA A 163 0.32 -26.65 12.28
C ALA A 163 -0.94 -27.12 11.56
N LYS A 164 -1.94 -26.24 11.49
CA LYS A 164 -3.10 -26.43 10.60
C LYS A 164 -2.67 -26.31 9.14
N THR A 165 -3.46 -26.89 8.25
CA THR A 165 -3.19 -26.83 6.80
C THR A 165 -4.44 -26.39 6.05
N ALA A 166 -4.28 -25.48 5.10
CA ALA A 166 -5.36 -24.91 4.32
C ALA A 166 -5.07 -24.95 2.80
N LEU A 167 -6.09 -25.20 2.00
CA LEU A 167 -6.05 -25.17 0.55
C LEU A 167 -7.05 -24.12 0.02
N ASP A 168 -6.60 -23.19 -0.81
CA ASP A 168 -7.44 -22.57 -1.81
C ASP A 168 -7.28 -23.35 -3.11
N ILE A 169 -8.38 -23.87 -3.65
CA ILE A 169 -8.32 -24.71 -4.87
C ILE A 169 -7.75 -23.92 -6.03
N ASP A 170 -8.04 -22.61 -6.14
CA ASP A 170 -7.45 -21.66 -7.11
C ASP A 170 -7.17 -22.31 -8.48
N TYR A 171 -8.21 -22.88 -9.09
CA TYR A 171 -8.08 -23.55 -10.37
C TYR A 171 -7.99 -22.55 -11.53
N ARG A 172 -6.96 -22.69 -12.34
CA ARG A 172 -6.73 -21.93 -13.57
C ARG A 172 -6.32 -22.90 -14.67
N PRO A 173 -7.22 -23.28 -15.60
CA PRO A 173 -6.94 -24.26 -16.66
C PRO A 173 -5.65 -23.98 -17.40
N ASN A 174 -5.42 -22.73 -17.74
CA ASN A 174 -4.25 -22.26 -18.47
C ASN A 174 -2.92 -22.59 -17.72
N LEU A 175 -2.89 -22.45 -16.40
CA LEU A 175 -1.72 -22.79 -15.58
C LEU A 175 -1.53 -24.30 -15.37
N TRP A 176 -2.52 -25.11 -15.76
CA TRP A 176 -2.45 -26.56 -15.85
C TRP A 176 -2.17 -27.06 -17.27
N GLY A 177 -1.87 -26.15 -18.21
CA GLY A 177 -1.62 -26.50 -19.61
C GLY A 177 -2.88 -26.93 -20.39
N LEU A 178 -4.07 -26.53 -19.95
CA LEU A 178 -5.36 -26.92 -20.52
C LEU A 178 -6.00 -25.84 -21.39
N GLY A 179 -5.28 -24.84 -21.83
CA GLY A 179 -5.77 -23.76 -22.68
C GLY A 179 -4.64 -23.06 -23.42
N GLY A 180 -4.99 -22.25 -24.41
CA GLY A 180 -4.06 -21.37 -25.11
C GLY A 180 -3.68 -20.14 -24.28
N HIS A 181 -2.73 -19.34 -24.77
CA HIS A 181 -2.33 -18.12 -24.08
C HIS A 181 -3.45 -17.08 -23.99
N ASP A 182 -4.37 -17.08 -24.96
CA ASP A 182 -5.55 -16.19 -25.00
C ASP A 182 -6.71 -16.68 -24.12
N ASP A 183 -6.61 -17.89 -23.55
CA ASP A 183 -7.65 -18.50 -22.72
C ASP A 183 -7.49 -18.21 -21.22
N GLY A 184 -6.73 -17.20 -20.85
CA GLY A 184 -6.44 -16.87 -19.45
C GLY A 184 -7.67 -16.54 -18.59
N GLU A 185 -8.77 -16.13 -19.22
CA GLU A 185 -10.06 -15.87 -18.56
C GLU A 185 -10.85 -17.13 -18.21
N ASN A 186 -10.61 -18.25 -18.91
CA ASN A 186 -11.34 -19.48 -18.70
C ASN A 186 -11.18 -19.98 -17.26
N ARG A 187 -12.30 -20.24 -16.60
CA ARG A 187 -12.35 -20.69 -15.20
C ARG A 187 -12.62 -22.17 -15.06
N PHE A 188 -13.22 -22.77 -16.08
CA PHE A 188 -13.63 -24.17 -16.03
C PHE A 188 -13.26 -24.92 -17.31
N VAL A 189 -12.35 -25.88 -17.16
CA VAL A 189 -12.06 -26.92 -18.17
C VAL A 189 -11.94 -28.23 -17.40
N ALA A 190 -12.88 -29.14 -17.60
CA ALA A 190 -12.87 -30.44 -16.95
C ALA A 190 -11.61 -31.24 -17.31
N SER A 191 -10.94 -31.81 -16.34
CA SER A 191 -9.74 -32.63 -16.53
C SER A 191 -9.60 -33.69 -15.46
N GLY A 192 -9.68 -34.95 -15.86
CA GLY A 192 -9.49 -36.07 -14.93
C GLY A 192 -8.11 -36.11 -14.29
N THR A 193 -7.08 -35.62 -14.98
CA THR A 193 -5.72 -35.52 -14.42
C THR A 193 -5.66 -34.47 -13.28
N VAL A 194 -6.26 -33.32 -13.47
CA VAL A 194 -6.35 -32.27 -12.44
C VAL A 194 -7.14 -32.79 -11.25
N THR A 195 -8.31 -33.37 -11.50
CA THR A 195 -9.14 -34.00 -10.45
C THR A 195 -8.32 -35.00 -9.64
N ALA A 196 -7.65 -35.95 -10.27
CA ALA A 196 -6.84 -36.96 -9.59
C ALA A 196 -5.68 -36.34 -8.78
N THR A 197 -5.03 -35.31 -9.32
CA THR A 197 -3.94 -34.60 -8.62
C THR A 197 -4.46 -33.90 -7.36
N LEU A 198 -5.56 -33.15 -7.44
CA LEU A 198 -6.19 -32.51 -6.30
C LEU A 198 -6.62 -33.53 -5.25
N GLN A 199 -7.34 -34.58 -5.66
CA GLN A 199 -7.81 -35.66 -4.79
C GLN A 199 -6.67 -36.37 -4.05
N SER A 200 -5.50 -36.49 -4.68
CA SER A 200 -4.31 -37.09 -4.04
C SER A 200 -3.76 -36.26 -2.86
N THR A 201 -4.20 -35.02 -2.71
CA THR A 201 -3.69 -34.10 -1.67
C THR A 201 -4.74 -33.65 -0.66
N VAL A 202 -6.05 -33.73 -0.98
CA VAL A 202 -7.13 -33.21 -0.11
C VAL A 202 -7.09 -33.78 1.32
N GLY A 203 -6.63 -35.01 1.51
CA GLY A 203 -6.46 -35.63 2.83
C GLY A 203 -5.36 -35.00 3.70
N LEU A 204 -4.54 -34.09 3.15
CA LEU A 204 -3.50 -33.38 3.89
C LEU A 204 -3.99 -32.06 4.50
N PHE A 205 -5.22 -31.64 4.21
CA PHE A 205 -5.74 -30.34 4.62
C PHE A 205 -6.78 -30.44 5.74
N ASP A 206 -6.82 -29.41 6.60
CA ASP A 206 -7.83 -29.18 7.64
C ASP A 206 -8.92 -28.20 7.16
N LEU A 207 -8.62 -27.42 6.12
CA LEU A 207 -9.52 -26.45 5.48
C LEU A 207 -9.34 -26.52 3.96
N ILE A 208 -10.44 -26.58 3.21
CA ILE A 208 -10.46 -26.51 1.74
C ILE A 208 -11.49 -25.47 1.33
N VAL A 209 -11.05 -24.47 0.56
CA VAL A 209 -11.85 -23.36 0.07
C VAL A 209 -11.87 -23.37 -1.45
N GLY A 210 -13.02 -23.15 -2.07
CA GLY A 210 -13.15 -23.07 -3.51
C GLY A 210 -14.49 -22.47 -3.93
N THR A 211 -14.63 -22.09 -5.20
CA THR A 211 -15.93 -21.81 -5.81
C THR A 211 -16.68 -23.10 -6.11
N GLU A 212 -17.94 -23.03 -6.52
CA GLU A 212 -18.70 -24.20 -6.95
C GLU A 212 -17.97 -24.91 -8.12
N GLU A 213 -17.49 -24.16 -9.11
CA GLU A 213 -16.75 -24.70 -10.26
C GLU A 213 -15.42 -25.34 -9.85
N GLU A 214 -14.71 -24.75 -8.89
CA GLU A 214 -13.46 -25.32 -8.35
C GLU A 214 -13.74 -26.64 -7.61
N PHE A 215 -14.85 -26.74 -6.88
CA PHE A 215 -15.30 -28.00 -6.30
C PHE A 215 -15.73 -29.01 -7.35
N HIS A 216 -16.36 -28.59 -8.47
CA HIS A 216 -16.66 -29.49 -9.58
C HIS A 216 -15.38 -30.15 -10.14
N ILE A 217 -14.31 -29.36 -10.30
CA ILE A 217 -13.02 -29.90 -10.74
C ILE A 217 -12.43 -30.86 -9.69
N ALA A 218 -12.34 -30.43 -8.43
CA ALA A 218 -11.73 -31.24 -7.39
C ALA A 218 -12.52 -32.51 -7.07
N GLY A 219 -13.86 -32.42 -7.07
CA GLY A 219 -14.76 -33.54 -6.77
C GLY A 219 -15.10 -34.42 -7.99
N GLY A 220 -14.78 -33.97 -9.22
CA GLY A 220 -15.00 -34.72 -10.43
C GLY A 220 -16.47 -34.85 -10.80
N SER A 221 -17.30 -33.85 -10.49
CA SER A 221 -18.74 -33.82 -10.80
C SER A 221 -19.19 -32.39 -11.10
N SER A 222 -20.08 -32.18 -12.05
CA SER A 222 -20.72 -30.89 -12.30
C SER A 222 -21.87 -30.55 -11.35
N ASP A 223 -22.26 -31.48 -10.49
CA ASP A 223 -23.19 -31.23 -9.38
C ASP A 223 -22.41 -30.90 -8.13
N THR A 224 -22.66 -29.72 -7.54
CA THR A 224 -21.92 -29.18 -6.41
C THR A 224 -22.03 -30.07 -5.17
N LEU A 225 -23.22 -30.60 -4.85
CA LEU A 225 -23.39 -31.49 -3.69
C LEU A 225 -22.69 -32.82 -3.88
N ILE A 226 -22.74 -33.41 -5.08
CA ILE A 226 -22.01 -34.64 -5.41
C ILE A 226 -20.51 -34.38 -5.33
N ALA A 227 -20.02 -33.28 -5.88
CA ALA A 227 -18.61 -32.93 -5.84
C ALA A 227 -18.10 -32.78 -4.39
N LEU A 228 -18.85 -32.06 -3.54
CA LEU A 228 -18.53 -31.89 -2.12
C LEU A 228 -18.55 -33.24 -1.37
N ARG A 229 -19.56 -34.11 -1.64
CA ARG A 229 -19.63 -35.45 -1.05
C ARG A 229 -18.45 -36.32 -1.48
N ASN A 230 -18.04 -36.26 -2.74
CA ASN A 230 -16.87 -36.98 -3.23
C ASN A 230 -15.61 -36.55 -2.47
N ILE A 231 -15.39 -35.25 -2.28
CA ILE A 231 -14.25 -34.74 -1.51
C ILE A 231 -14.37 -35.15 -0.03
N ARG A 232 -15.55 -35.07 0.57
CA ARG A 232 -15.80 -35.48 1.96
C ARG A 232 -15.39 -36.93 2.24
N THR A 233 -15.52 -37.84 1.25
CA THR A 233 -15.05 -39.24 1.44
C THR A 233 -13.55 -39.37 1.64
N MET A 234 -12.77 -38.36 1.27
CA MET A 234 -11.31 -38.36 1.29
C MET A 234 -10.69 -37.49 2.40
N THR A 235 -11.50 -36.62 3.04
CA THR A 235 -10.98 -35.71 4.05
C THR A 235 -12.05 -35.33 5.09
N ASN A 236 -11.58 -35.04 6.33
CA ASN A 236 -12.37 -34.43 7.40
C ASN A 236 -12.23 -32.89 7.45
N ALA A 237 -11.60 -32.28 6.46
CA ALA A 237 -11.41 -30.83 6.38
C ALA A 237 -12.73 -30.05 6.46
N ILE A 238 -12.69 -28.83 6.95
CA ILE A 238 -13.78 -27.87 6.74
C ILE A 238 -13.82 -27.57 5.24
N LEU A 239 -14.96 -27.78 4.58
CA LEU A 239 -15.16 -27.43 3.18
C LEU A 239 -15.92 -26.11 3.12
N VAL A 240 -15.37 -25.12 2.41
CA VAL A 240 -15.97 -23.78 2.25
C VAL A 240 -16.21 -23.49 0.79
N CYS A 241 -17.49 -23.40 0.41
CA CYS A 241 -17.92 -23.14 -0.95
C CYS A 241 -18.25 -21.64 -1.12
N LYS A 242 -17.49 -20.95 -1.97
CA LYS A 242 -17.69 -19.54 -2.35
C LYS A 242 -18.81 -19.48 -3.40
N ARG A 243 -19.81 -18.60 -3.21
CA ARG A 243 -20.99 -18.46 -4.09
C ARG A 243 -21.18 -17.04 -4.60
N GLY A 244 -20.09 -16.29 -4.71
CA GLY A 244 -20.10 -14.92 -5.19
C GLY A 244 -21.04 -14.00 -4.41
N PRO A 245 -21.99 -13.29 -5.08
CA PRO A 245 -22.93 -12.39 -4.41
C PRO A 245 -23.83 -13.07 -3.38
N MET A 246 -24.05 -14.39 -3.49
CA MET A 246 -24.83 -15.17 -2.52
C MET A 246 -24.05 -15.48 -1.25
N GLY A 247 -22.81 -15.05 -1.13
CA GLY A 247 -21.97 -15.30 0.04
C GLY A 247 -21.21 -16.62 -0.05
N ALA A 248 -21.15 -17.36 1.04
CA ALA A 248 -20.46 -18.64 1.13
C ALA A 248 -21.11 -19.57 2.14
N VAL A 249 -20.84 -20.86 2.00
CA VAL A 249 -21.34 -21.90 2.90
C VAL A 249 -20.21 -22.82 3.32
N ALA A 250 -20.19 -23.23 4.59
CA ALA A 250 -19.17 -24.11 5.15
C ALA A 250 -19.78 -25.39 5.74
N PHE A 251 -19.05 -26.48 5.61
CA PHE A 251 -19.43 -27.82 6.09
C PHE A 251 -18.30 -28.41 6.94
N ARG A 252 -18.59 -28.68 8.20
CA ARG A 252 -17.62 -29.34 9.14
C ARG A 252 -17.72 -30.85 9.08
N ALA A 253 -18.89 -31.37 8.82
CA ALA A 253 -19.22 -32.79 8.86
C ALA A 253 -19.81 -33.26 7.52
N GLU A 254 -20.76 -34.17 7.54
CA GLU A 254 -21.47 -34.68 6.36
C GLU A 254 -22.07 -33.54 5.51
N ILE A 255 -22.08 -33.74 4.20
CA ILE A 255 -22.68 -32.80 3.25
C ILE A 255 -24.18 -33.08 3.20
N PRO A 256 -25.02 -32.10 3.56
CA PRO A 256 -26.49 -32.27 3.64
C PRO A 256 -27.13 -32.39 2.24
N GLU A 257 -28.47 -32.43 2.19
CA GLU A 257 -29.23 -32.53 0.95
C GLU A 257 -29.31 -31.19 0.20
N SER A 258 -29.10 -30.07 0.91
CA SER A 258 -29.08 -28.71 0.33
C SER A 258 -27.88 -27.92 0.82
N LEU A 259 -27.32 -27.04 -0.02
CA LEU A 259 -26.23 -26.12 0.36
C LEU A 259 -26.66 -25.15 1.47
N GLU A 260 -27.94 -24.79 1.51
CA GLU A 260 -28.52 -23.87 2.48
C GLU A 260 -28.53 -24.42 3.91
N GLU A 261 -28.36 -25.72 4.10
CA GLU A 261 -28.25 -26.36 5.42
C GLU A 261 -26.85 -26.27 6.04
N GLY A 262 -25.84 -25.81 5.27
CA GLY A 262 -24.52 -25.53 5.81
C GLY A 262 -24.46 -24.25 6.62
N GLU A 263 -23.35 -24.06 7.36
CA GLU A 263 -23.11 -22.79 8.04
C GLU A 263 -22.88 -21.70 6.99
N SER A 264 -23.77 -20.72 6.91
CA SER A 264 -23.76 -19.69 5.87
C SER A 264 -23.13 -18.38 6.33
N GLY A 265 -22.40 -17.70 5.44
CA GLY A 265 -21.94 -16.33 5.57
C GLY A 265 -22.64 -15.44 4.55
N PRO A 266 -23.12 -14.24 4.96
CA PRO A 266 -23.87 -13.36 4.06
C PRO A 266 -22.98 -12.81 2.95
N GLY A 267 -23.53 -12.69 1.74
CA GLY A 267 -22.94 -11.90 0.67
C GLY A 267 -23.14 -10.39 0.91
N PHE A 268 -22.34 -9.59 0.26
CA PHE A 268 -22.46 -8.13 0.27
C PHE A 268 -22.80 -7.63 -1.13
N ASN A 269 -23.84 -6.83 -1.24
CA ASN A 269 -24.24 -6.23 -2.51
C ASN A 269 -23.35 -5.02 -2.82
N VAL A 270 -22.30 -5.21 -3.61
CA VAL A 270 -21.34 -4.19 -4.00
C VAL A 270 -21.22 -4.09 -5.52
N GLU A 271 -20.85 -2.89 -6.01
CA GLU A 271 -20.53 -2.70 -7.43
C GLU A 271 -19.23 -3.44 -7.75
N VAL A 272 -19.29 -4.36 -8.72
CA VAL A 272 -18.10 -5.08 -9.19
C VAL A 272 -17.31 -4.19 -10.15
N PHE A 273 -16.09 -3.91 -9.78
CA PHE A 273 -15.12 -3.17 -10.60
C PHE A 273 -14.06 -4.10 -11.19
N ASN A 274 -13.66 -5.12 -10.44
CA ASN A 274 -12.66 -6.09 -10.83
C ASN A 274 -12.88 -7.39 -10.04
N VAL A 275 -12.98 -8.55 -10.69
CA VAL A 275 -13.18 -9.84 -9.98
C VAL A 275 -11.87 -10.53 -9.58
N LEU A 276 -10.73 -10.07 -10.11
CA LEU A 276 -9.43 -10.68 -9.84
C LEU A 276 -9.01 -10.43 -8.39
N GLY A 277 -8.52 -11.47 -7.73
CA GLY A 277 -8.11 -11.41 -6.33
C GLY A 277 -9.26 -11.50 -5.31
N ALA A 278 -10.52 -11.60 -5.73
CA ALA A 278 -11.65 -11.76 -4.83
C ALA A 278 -11.53 -13.04 -3.98
N GLY A 279 -11.12 -14.15 -4.60
CA GLY A 279 -10.86 -15.43 -3.93
C GLY A 279 -9.75 -15.32 -2.89
N ASP A 280 -8.66 -14.64 -3.22
CA ASP A 280 -7.51 -14.47 -2.32
C ASP A 280 -7.89 -13.58 -1.12
N GLY A 281 -8.64 -12.49 -1.36
CA GLY A 281 -9.19 -11.63 -0.30
C GLY A 281 -10.16 -12.40 0.60
N PHE A 282 -11.04 -13.20 0.00
CA PHE A 282 -11.93 -14.09 0.75
C PHE A 282 -11.12 -15.05 1.64
N MET A 283 -10.11 -15.71 1.08
CA MET A 283 -9.26 -16.65 1.82
C MET A 283 -8.53 -15.97 2.98
N ALA A 284 -7.97 -14.78 2.76
CA ALA A 284 -7.31 -13.99 3.81
C ALA A 284 -8.28 -13.66 4.96
N GLY A 285 -9.51 -13.20 4.63
CA GLY A 285 -10.55 -12.91 5.62
C GLY A 285 -11.01 -14.15 6.38
N PHE A 286 -11.18 -15.29 5.70
CA PHE A 286 -11.53 -16.54 6.36
C PHE A 286 -10.43 -17.00 7.33
N LEU A 287 -9.18 -17.00 6.87
CA LEU A 287 -8.02 -17.38 7.69
C LEU A 287 -7.87 -16.47 8.91
N LYS A 288 -8.15 -15.15 8.77
CA LYS A 288 -8.17 -14.24 9.92
C LYS A 288 -9.10 -14.74 11.00
N GLY A 289 -10.38 -14.97 10.71
CA GLY A 289 -11.35 -15.45 11.69
C GLY A 289 -10.96 -16.83 12.25
N TRP A 290 -10.65 -17.78 11.37
CA TRP A 290 -10.35 -19.16 11.77
C TRP A 290 -9.09 -19.29 12.64
N LEU A 291 -8.04 -18.51 12.38
CA LEU A 291 -6.79 -18.57 13.14
C LEU A 291 -6.82 -17.76 14.44
N THR A 292 -7.71 -16.77 14.54
CA THR A 292 -7.93 -16.04 15.79
C THR A 292 -8.98 -16.69 16.71
N GLY A 293 -9.62 -17.78 16.24
CA GLY A 293 -10.52 -18.58 17.06
C GLY A 293 -11.98 -18.16 17.00
N GLU A 294 -12.35 -17.35 15.99
CA GLU A 294 -13.72 -17.00 15.71
C GLU A 294 -14.53 -18.23 15.26
N ASP A 295 -15.86 -18.15 15.42
CA ASP A 295 -16.74 -19.17 14.85
C ASP A 295 -16.75 -19.13 13.31
N LEU A 296 -17.34 -20.16 12.67
CA LEU A 296 -17.37 -20.22 11.21
C LEU A 296 -18.22 -19.10 10.60
N SER A 297 -19.32 -18.73 11.24
CA SER A 297 -20.20 -17.66 10.75
C SER A 297 -19.44 -16.33 10.68
N THR A 298 -18.71 -15.98 11.74
CA THR A 298 -17.84 -14.79 11.77
C THR A 298 -16.71 -14.88 10.78
N SER A 299 -16.06 -16.05 10.66
CA SER A 299 -14.98 -16.27 9.66
C SER A 299 -15.48 -16.10 8.24
N LEU A 300 -16.69 -16.61 7.92
CA LEU A 300 -17.35 -16.43 6.63
C LEU A 300 -17.75 -14.97 6.37
N LYS A 301 -18.21 -14.26 7.42
CA LYS A 301 -18.54 -12.83 7.32
C LYS A 301 -17.31 -12.00 6.97
N PHE A 302 -16.17 -12.24 7.64
CA PHE A 302 -14.88 -11.61 7.31
C PHE A 302 -14.45 -11.92 5.88
N ALA A 303 -14.54 -13.18 5.49
CA ALA A 303 -14.20 -13.66 4.15
C ALA A 303 -15.00 -12.94 3.05
N ASN A 304 -16.33 -12.94 3.17
CA ASN A 304 -17.20 -12.29 2.20
C ASN A 304 -17.00 -10.78 2.13
N ALA A 305 -16.77 -10.12 3.27
CA ALA A 305 -16.47 -8.69 3.29
C ALA A 305 -15.12 -8.37 2.61
N CYS A 306 -14.07 -9.14 2.87
CA CYS A 306 -12.78 -8.98 2.18
C CYS A 306 -12.90 -9.23 0.66
N GLY A 307 -13.70 -10.22 0.24
CA GLY A 307 -14.05 -10.44 -1.16
C GLY A 307 -14.78 -9.24 -1.78
N ALA A 308 -15.72 -8.64 -1.05
CA ALA A 308 -16.46 -7.45 -1.48
C ALA A 308 -15.53 -6.24 -1.68
N PHE A 309 -14.58 -6.01 -0.78
CA PHE A 309 -13.55 -4.99 -0.98
C PHE A 309 -12.70 -5.29 -2.21
N ALA A 310 -12.25 -6.53 -2.36
CA ALA A 310 -11.42 -6.94 -3.50
C ALA A 310 -12.07 -6.63 -4.85
N VAL A 311 -13.38 -6.91 -4.99
CA VAL A 311 -14.10 -6.63 -6.25
C VAL A 311 -14.43 -5.16 -6.47
N SER A 312 -14.32 -4.32 -5.44
CA SER A 312 -14.73 -2.91 -5.51
C SER A 312 -13.62 -1.95 -5.97
N ARG A 313 -12.38 -2.40 -6.05
CA ARG A 313 -11.19 -1.56 -6.31
C ARG A 313 -10.31 -2.14 -7.41
N HIS A 314 -9.36 -1.33 -7.89
CA HIS A 314 -8.37 -1.70 -8.91
C HIS A 314 -7.19 -2.46 -8.27
N GLY A 315 -6.79 -3.57 -8.87
CA GLY A 315 -5.71 -4.44 -8.38
C GLY A 315 -6.21 -5.50 -7.38
N CYS A 316 -5.35 -6.44 -6.99
CA CYS A 316 -5.62 -7.45 -5.98
C CYS A 316 -5.22 -6.91 -4.58
N THR A 317 -3.96 -7.07 -4.21
CA THR A 317 -3.45 -6.62 -2.90
C THR A 317 -3.84 -5.18 -2.54
N PRO A 318 -3.75 -4.18 -3.46
CA PRO A 318 -4.17 -2.81 -3.11
C PRO A 318 -5.64 -2.67 -2.77
N ALA A 319 -6.49 -3.61 -3.18
CA ALA A 319 -7.92 -3.56 -2.92
C ALA A 319 -8.33 -4.13 -1.55
N TYR A 320 -7.48 -4.96 -0.94
CA TYR A 320 -7.83 -5.61 0.33
C TYR A 320 -7.89 -4.62 1.49
N PRO A 321 -8.87 -4.78 2.39
CA PRO A 321 -9.01 -3.91 3.54
C PRO A 321 -7.90 -4.13 4.56
N SER A 322 -7.61 -3.11 5.37
CA SER A 322 -6.99 -3.31 6.67
C SER A 322 -8.00 -3.89 7.67
N LEU A 323 -7.53 -4.36 8.82
CA LEU A 323 -8.42 -4.82 9.89
C LEU A 323 -9.40 -3.72 10.31
N GLU A 324 -8.90 -2.50 10.48
CA GLU A 324 -9.68 -1.34 10.87
C GLU A 324 -10.76 -0.97 9.84
N GLU A 325 -10.43 -1.04 8.56
CA GLU A 325 -11.40 -0.83 7.47
C GLU A 325 -12.46 -1.93 7.45
N LEU A 326 -12.06 -3.19 7.64
CA LEU A 326 -12.97 -4.33 7.71
C LEU A 326 -13.95 -4.18 8.88
N GLU A 327 -13.45 -3.88 10.09
CA GLU A 327 -14.26 -3.68 11.29
C GLU A 327 -15.24 -2.53 11.11
N TYR A 328 -14.77 -1.38 10.60
CA TYR A 328 -15.64 -0.24 10.31
C TYR A 328 -16.77 -0.62 9.32
N PHE A 329 -16.45 -1.30 8.23
CA PHE A 329 -17.45 -1.73 7.25
C PHE A 329 -18.47 -2.71 7.84
N LEU A 330 -18.03 -3.66 8.65
CA LEU A 330 -18.91 -4.66 9.27
C LEU A 330 -19.84 -4.07 10.33
N GLU A 331 -19.43 -2.99 10.98
CA GLU A 331 -20.23 -2.28 11.99
C GLU A 331 -21.19 -1.27 11.36
N HIS A 332 -20.73 -0.48 10.37
CA HIS A 332 -21.47 0.67 9.85
C HIS A 332 -22.04 0.46 8.45
N GLY A 333 -21.55 -0.54 7.70
CA GLY A 333 -21.90 -0.76 6.30
C GLY A 333 -21.36 0.33 5.36
N SER A 334 -22.01 0.46 4.21
CA SER A 334 -21.73 1.54 3.26
C SER A 334 -23.04 2.11 2.68
N GLN A 335 -23.10 3.43 2.56
CA GLN A 335 -24.24 4.12 1.96
C GLN A 335 -24.34 3.95 0.43
N THR A 336 -23.29 3.43 -0.19
CA THR A 336 -23.18 3.19 -1.63
C THR A 336 -22.68 1.78 -1.90
N SER A 337 -23.18 1.14 -2.96
CA SER A 337 -22.63 -0.14 -3.43
C SER A 337 -21.21 -0.02 -3.97
N SER A 338 -20.80 1.15 -4.43
CA SER A 338 -19.43 1.46 -4.85
C SER A 338 -18.56 1.78 -3.65
N LEU A 339 -17.97 0.79 -2.97
CA LEU A 339 -17.17 1.01 -1.75
C LEU A 339 -16.03 2.03 -1.99
N ARG A 340 -15.38 1.99 -3.16
CA ARG A 340 -14.36 2.96 -3.58
C ARG A 340 -14.83 4.42 -3.69
N LYS A 341 -16.14 4.68 -3.60
CA LYS A 341 -16.75 6.03 -3.60
C LYS A 341 -17.23 6.45 -2.22
N ASN A 342 -17.16 5.57 -1.22
CA ASN A 342 -17.46 5.91 0.16
C ASN A 342 -16.25 6.64 0.76
N PHE A 343 -16.44 7.90 1.10
CA PHE A 343 -15.34 8.77 1.56
C PHE A 343 -14.64 8.21 2.81
N LEU A 344 -15.39 7.73 3.80
CA LEU A 344 -14.80 7.25 5.06
C LEU A 344 -14.03 5.94 4.86
N LEU A 345 -14.59 4.98 4.11
CA LEU A 345 -13.87 3.75 3.77
C LEU A 345 -12.58 4.04 2.99
N GLU A 346 -12.64 4.95 2.01
CA GLU A 346 -11.45 5.33 1.25
C GLU A 346 -10.42 6.08 2.10
N GLN A 347 -10.85 6.89 3.07
CA GLN A 347 -9.93 7.57 3.99
C GLN A 347 -9.27 6.57 4.94
N ILE A 348 -10.02 5.63 5.53
CA ILE A 348 -9.45 4.56 6.36
C ILE A 348 -8.46 3.74 5.53
N HIS A 349 -8.88 3.30 4.34
CA HIS A 349 -8.03 2.53 3.44
C HIS A 349 -6.72 3.26 3.10
N TRP A 350 -6.84 4.52 2.65
CA TRP A 350 -5.68 5.35 2.34
C TRP A 350 -4.72 5.44 3.52
N SER A 351 -5.26 5.70 4.71
CA SER A 351 -4.47 5.97 5.90
C SER A 351 -3.79 4.73 6.46
N THR A 352 -4.46 3.58 6.41
CA THR A 352 -3.95 2.31 6.97
C THR A 352 -3.09 1.51 5.98
N THR A 353 -3.07 1.90 4.71
CA THR A 353 -2.25 1.26 3.66
C THR A 353 -1.15 2.17 3.10
N ARG A 354 -0.79 3.23 3.82
CA ARG A 354 0.29 4.15 3.43
C ARG A 354 1.61 3.41 3.27
N ARG A 355 2.39 3.83 2.26
CA ARG A 355 3.70 3.23 1.95
C ARG A 355 4.75 3.50 3.02
N THR A 356 4.66 4.63 3.71
CA THR A 356 5.67 5.08 4.67
C THR A 356 5.02 5.86 5.81
N TYR A 357 5.47 5.59 7.01
CA TYR A 357 5.14 6.36 8.20
C TYR A 357 6.34 7.21 8.59
N TRP A 358 6.10 8.51 8.76
CA TRP A 358 7.11 9.46 9.14
C TRP A 358 6.87 9.93 10.58
N LYS A 359 7.90 9.91 11.40
CA LYS A 359 7.87 10.43 12.77
C LYS A 359 9.06 11.36 12.98
N GLU A 360 8.87 12.40 13.81
CA GLU A 360 9.95 13.32 14.18
C GLU A 360 10.73 13.86 12.98
N LEU A 361 9.99 14.42 12.01
CA LEU A 361 10.54 14.92 10.76
C LEU A 361 11.32 16.23 10.95
N THR A 362 12.52 16.26 10.41
CA THR A 362 13.25 17.50 10.15
C THR A 362 13.32 17.72 8.64
N ILE A 363 12.65 18.77 8.16
CA ILE A 363 12.49 19.04 6.74
C ILE A 363 13.18 20.34 6.39
N VAL A 364 14.02 20.36 5.35
CA VAL A 364 14.62 21.60 4.84
C VAL A 364 13.84 22.08 3.62
N SER A 365 13.30 23.29 3.67
CA SER A 365 12.67 23.92 2.52
C SER A 365 13.68 24.63 1.65
N LEU A 366 13.76 24.23 0.37
CA LEU A 366 14.58 24.86 -0.66
C LEU A 366 13.73 25.74 -1.60
N GLU A 367 12.49 26.05 -1.21
CA GLU A 367 11.63 26.98 -1.93
C GLU A 367 12.22 28.38 -1.91
N GLY A 368 12.07 29.13 -3.02
CA GLY A 368 12.58 30.49 -3.12
C GLY A 368 14.12 30.62 -3.09
N MET A 369 14.84 29.49 -3.18
CA MET A 369 16.29 29.50 -3.27
C MET A 369 16.74 29.89 -4.69
N HIS A 370 17.09 31.14 -4.86
CA HIS A 370 17.61 31.71 -6.11
C HIS A 370 18.98 32.34 -5.90
N LEU A 371 19.74 32.51 -6.97
CA LEU A 371 21.08 33.06 -6.91
C LEU A 371 21.12 34.46 -6.29
N GLU A 372 20.12 35.30 -6.63
CA GLU A 372 19.96 36.66 -6.14
C GLU A 372 19.59 36.74 -4.64
N SER A 373 19.08 35.65 -4.08
CA SER A 373 18.69 35.58 -2.66
C SER A 373 19.85 35.20 -1.75
N VAL A 374 21.02 34.85 -2.29
CA VAL A 374 22.21 34.49 -1.53
C VAL A 374 23.25 35.62 -1.62
N PRO A 375 23.64 36.26 -0.50
CA PRO A 375 24.64 37.32 -0.51
C PRO A 375 26.00 36.80 -1.02
N THR A 376 26.59 37.44 -2.03
CA THR A 376 27.91 37.08 -2.55
C THR A 376 28.81 38.29 -2.72
N ASN A 377 30.11 38.16 -2.40
CA ASN A 377 31.12 39.15 -2.69
C ASN A 377 31.85 38.91 -4.02
N GLY A 378 31.24 38.15 -4.92
CA GLY A 378 31.75 37.69 -6.20
C GLY A 378 31.20 36.30 -6.50
N HIS A 379 31.21 35.90 -7.77
CA HIS A 379 30.66 34.64 -8.23
C HIS A 379 31.75 33.77 -8.84
N ASP A 380 31.93 32.58 -8.31
CA ASP A 380 32.67 31.53 -9.01
C ASP A 380 31.75 30.92 -10.08
N ALA A 381 32.03 31.21 -11.37
CA ALA A 381 31.20 30.77 -12.48
C ALA A 381 31.08 29.23 -12.61
N SER A 382 31.88 28.46 -11.88
CA SER A 382 31.76 26.99 -11.81
C SER A 382 30.70 26.51 -10.81
N ARG A 383 30.10 27.39 -10.04
CA ARG A 383 29.17 27.06 -8.94
C ARG A 383 27.78 27.58 -9.21
N SER A 384 26.79 26.77 -8.87
CA SER A 384 25.38 27.06 -9.16
C SER A 384 24.47 26.78 -7.94
N VAL A 385 23.26 27.32 -7.97
CA VAL A 385 22.23 27.05 -6.96
C VAL A 385 21.87 25.56 -6.94
N GLU A 386 21.88 24.89 -8.09
CA GLU A 386 21.62 23.44 -8.15
C GLU A 386 22.70 22.63 -7.40
N GLN A 387 23.97 23.01 -7.52
CA GLN A 387 25.02 22.37 -6.75
C GLN A 387 24.88 22.62 -5.25
N LEU A 388 24.43 23.83 -4.84
CA LEU A 388 24.12 24.11 -3.43
C LEU A 388 22.99 23.23 -2.89
N LYS A 389 21.91 23.11 -3.64
CA LYS A 389 20.80 22.21 -3.29
C LYS A 389 21.30 20.77 -3.16
N GLY A 390 22.17 20.31 -4.07
CA GLY A 390 22.80 19.00 -3.99
C GLY A 390 23.65 18.79 -2.72
N ILE A 391 24.39 19.82 -2.29
CA ILE A 391 25.16 19.75 -1.03
C ILE A 391 24.21 19.56 0.17
N ILE A 392 23.12 20.33 0.23
CA ILE A 392 22.15 20.25 1.32
C ILE A 392 21.50 18.85 1.34
N VAL A 393 21.09 18.34 0.20
CA VAL A 393 20.49 16.99 0.06
C VAL A 393 21.48 15.91 0.53
N LYS A 394 22.73 15.95 0.09
CA LYS A 394 23.77 15.00 0.55
C LYS A 394 23.98 15.05 2.06
N SER A 395 23.96 16.25 2.61
CA SER A 395 24.09 16.43 4.05
C SER A 395 22.88 15.85 4.81
N LEU A 396 21.66 16.02 4.29
CA LEU A 396 20.44 15.38 4.83
C LEU A 396 20.53 13.86 4.80
N LEU A 397 20.93 13.27 3.68
CA LEU A 397 21.13 11.84 3.53
C LEU A 397 22.15 11.28 4.52
N SER A 398 23.24 12.02 4.74
CA SER A 398 24.28 11.63 5.69
C SER A 398 23.82 11.74 7.14
N ALA A 399 22.91 12.65 7.45
CA ALA A 399 22.37 12.86 8.80
C ALA A 399 21.32 11.81 9.20
N GLY A 400 20.60 11.25 8.23
CA GLY A 400 19.48 10.29 8.44
C GLY A 400 19.88 8.94 9.05
N SER A 401 21.15 8.68 9.28
CA SER A 401 21.64 7.43 9.91
C SER A 401 21.41 7.34 11.43
N SER A 402 20.86 8.37 12.08
CA SER A 402 20.74 8.48 13.55
C SER A 402 19.32 8.27 14.12
N GLY A 403 18.36 7.75 13.34
CA GLY A 403 17.02 7.41 13.81
C GLY A 403 15.95 8.49 13.59
N ASN A 404 16.31 9.74 13.29
CA ASN A 404 15.38 10.79 12.92
C ASN A 404 15.12 10.77 11.41
N HIS A 405 13.88 11.01 11.01
CA HIS A 405 13.53 11.09 9.59
C HIS A 405 13.78 12.50 9.06
N HIS A 406 14.40 12.56 7.88
CA HIS A 406 14.66 13.83 7.20
C HIS A 406 13.81 13.97 5.93
N GLY A 407 13.56 15.22 5.56
CA GLY A 407 12.85 15.54 4.33
C GLY A 407 13.36 16.81 3.66
N VAL A 408 12.93 17.01 2.43
CA VAL A 408 13.24 18.21 1.66
C VAL A 408 12.00 18.71 0.93
N ILE A 409 11.78 20.04 0.92
CA ILE A 409 10.76 20.67 0.09
C ILE A 409 11.45 21.26 -1.14
N LEU A 410 11.00 20.84 -2.31
CA LEU A 410 11.49 21.25 -3.62
C LEU A 410 10.38 21.91 -4.45
N PRO A 411 10.66 22.85 -5.36
CA PRO A 411 9.70 23.28 -6.38
C PRO A 411 9.24 22.10 -7.26
N ALA A 412 8.01 22.14 -7.78
CA ALA A 412 7.46 21.09 -8.64
C ALA A 412 8.28 20.85 -9.91
N ASN A 413 8.81 21.94 -10.48
CA ASN A 413 9.65 21.94 -11.68
C ASN A 413 11.15 21.81 -11.40
N GLN A 414 11.51 21.17 -10.28
CA GLN A 414 12.90 20.93 -9.92
C GLN A 414 13.66 20.14 -10.99
N SER A 415 14.97 20.37 -11.08
CA SER A 415 15.83 19.66 -12.03
C SER A 415 15.76 18.14 -11.82
N ARG A 416 15.82 17.38 -12.92
CA ARG A 416 15.82 15.92 -12.89
C ARG A 416 16.98 15.37 -12.07
N SER A 417 18.16 15.99 -12.20
CA SER A 417 19.36 15.57 -11.46
C SER A 417 19.14 15.54 -9.95
N LEU A 418 18.52 16.59 -9.39
CA LEU A 418 18.28 16.63 -7.94
C LEU A 418 17.19 15.67 -7.50
N LEU A 419 16.18 15.44 -8.35
CA LEU A 419 15.15 14.41 -8.08
C LEU A 419 15.76 13.00 -8.10
N ASP A 420 16.69 12.72 -9.00
CA ASP A 420 17.41 11.43 -9.04
C ASP A 420 18.27 11.22 -7.77
N GLU A 421 18.84 12.29 -7.20
CA GLU A 421 19.61 12.25 -5.96
C GLU A 421 18.74 12.06 -4.69
N THR A 422 17.48 12.42 -4.73
CA THR A 422 16.57 12.40 -3.56
C THR A 422 15.63 11.21 -3.55
N THR A 423 15.16 10.76 -4.72
CA THR A 423 14.15 9.72 -4.86
C THR A 423 14.71 8.35 -4.49
N GLY A 424 13.98 7.56 -3.68
CA GLY A 424 14.40 6.22 -3.27
C GLY A 424 15.53 6.19 -2.22
N GLN A 425 15.88 7.32 -1.64
CA GLN A 425 17.00 7.43 -0.68
C GLN A 425 16.56 7.48 0.79
N GLY A 426 15.28 7.23 1.07
CA GLY A 426 14.75 7.28 2.44
C GLY A 426 14.48 8.68 2.96
N LEU A 427 14.50 9.71 2.10
CA LEU A 427 14.06 11.07 2.42
C LEU A 427 12.58 11.25 2.11
N LEU A 428 11.87 12.02 2.94
CA LEU A 428 10.57 12.56 2.55
C LEU A 428 10.78 13.68 1.52
N VAL A 429 10.39 13.43 0.28
CA VAL A 429 10.45 14.42 -0.80
C VAL A 429 9.08 15.08 -0.95
N ILE A 430 9.01 16.37 -0.61
CA ILE A 430 7.82 17.19 -0.78
C ILE A 430 8.05 18.12 -1.98
N ARG A 431 7.12 18.12 -2.94
CA ARG A 431 7.20 18.99 -4.12
C ARG A 431 6.07 20.02 -4.09
N SER A 432 6.46 21.30 -4.06
CA SER A 432 5.54 22.41 -4.00
C SER A 432 5.00 22.77 -5.39
N VAL A 433 3.68 22.64 -5.56
CA VAL A 433 3.01 22.95 -6.85
C VAL A 433 2.59 24.41 -6.96
N GLY A 434 2.76 25.20 -5.92
CA GLY A 434 2.50 26.65 -5.95
C GLY A 434 1.58 27.13 -4.84
N VAL A 435 0.90 28.26 -5.11
CA VAL A 435 0.03 28.97 -4.16
C VAL A 435 -1.37 29.10 -4.76
N ILE A 436 -2.40 28.72 -4.03
CA ILE A 436 -3.79 29.07 -4.36
C ILE A 436 -4.07 30.45 -3.73
N GLY A 437 -4.11 31.47 -4.57
CA GLY A 437 -4.42 32.86 -4.24
C GLY A 437 -5.22 33.49 -5.36
N LYS A 438 -5.31 34.84 -5.39
CA LYS A 438 -6.17 35.57 -6.29
C LYS A 438 -5.86 35.40 -7.79
N ASP A 439 -4.58 35.18 -8.15
CA ASP A 439 -4.13 35.21 -9.56
C ASP A 439 -3.21 34.01 -9.94
N THR A 440 -3.10 32.97 -9.08
CA THR A 440 -2.08 31.92 -9.19
C THR A 440 -2.61 30.53 -9.57
N LEU A 441 -3.93 30.40 -9.82
CA LEU A 441 -4.57 29.11 -10.12
C LEU A 441 -4.00 28.39 -11.35
N LEU A 442 -3.69 29.14 -12.41
CA LEU A 442 -3.18 28.57 -13.66
C LEU A 442 -1.79 27.91 -13.47
N GLU A 443 -0.93 28.52 -12.66
CA GLU A 443 0.38 27.94 -12.34
C GLU A 443 0.25 26.61 -11.59
N VAL A 444 -0.65 26.56 -10.61
CA VAL A 444 -0.94 25.34 -9.85
C VAL A 444 -1.50 24.25 -10.77
N GLU A 445 -2.43 24.60 -11.67
CA GLU A 445 -2.98 23.64 -12.63
C GLU A 445 -1.90 23.07 -13.53
N ASN A 446 -1.03 23.89 -14.10
CA ASN A 446 0.09 23.44 -14.95
C ASN A 446 1.07 22.53 -14.18
N ASN A 447 1.41 22.87 -12.93
CA ASN A 447 2.31 22.06 -12.11
C ASN A 447 1.69 20.72 -11.69
N CYS A 448 0.37 20.57 -11.79
CA CYS A 448 -0.39 19.37 -11.42
C CYS A 448 -0.82 18.51 -12.61
N GLU A 449 -0.51 18.89 -13.85
CA GLU A 449 -0.94 18.14 -15.05
C GLU A 449 -0.47 16.68 -15.04
N ASN A 450 0.73 16.43 -14.52
CA ASN A 450 1.38 15.12 -14.61
C ASN A 450 1.66 14.49 -13.24
N LEU A 451 0.78 14.66 -12.25
CA LEU A 451 0.97 14.04 -10.92
C LEU A 451 1.08 12.51 -10.98
N SER A 452 0.43 11.87 -11.96
CA SER A 452 0.53 10.41 -12.16
C SER A 452 1.92 9.91 -12.56
N GLU A 453 2.79 10.80 -13.04
CA GLU A 453 4.18 10.51 -13.41
C GLU A 453 5.16 10.65 -12.23
N TRP A 454 4.68 11.20 -11.10
CA TRP A 454 5.54 11.40 -9.94
C TRP A 454 5.79 10.07 -9.21
N PRO A 455 7.01 9.87 -8.67
CA PRO A 455 7.27 8.75 -7.77
C PRO A 455 6.26 8.70 -6.62
N LEU A 456 5.75 7.50 -6.31
CA LEU A 456 4.67 7.32 -5.33
C LEU A 456 5.07 7.67 -3.88
N GLU A 457 6.36 7.82 -3.61
CA GLU A 457 6.90 8.26 -2.32
C GLU A 457 6.92 9.78 -2.16
N HIS A 458 6.68 10.54 -3.25
CA HIS A 458 6.64 12.00 -3.19
C HIS A 458 5.33 12.50 -2.59
N THR A 459 5.41 13.63 -1.93
CA THR A 459 4.26 14.36 -1.36
C THR A 459 4.05 15.65 -2.14
N VAL A 460 2.81 15.91 -2.53
CA VAL A 460 2.41 17.18 -3.16
C VAL A 460 2.22 18.22 -2.08
N LYS A 461 2.85 19.39 -2.20
CA LYS A 461 2.61 20.53 -1.30
C LYS A 461 1.88 21.64 -2.05
N ILE A 462 0.84 22.17 -1.44
CA ILE A 462 0.13 23.37 -1.88
C ILE A 462 0.04 24.36 -0.72
N LYS A 463 0.24 25.63 -1.02
CA LYS A 463 -0.01 26.74 -0.10
C LYS A 463 -1.36 27.38 -0.43
N LEU A 464 -2.19 27.60 0.57
CA LEU A 464 -3.44 28.35 0.48
C LEU A 464 -3.26 29.69 1.21
N LEU A 465 -3.33 30.78 0.48
CA LEU A 465 -3.24 32.13 1.04
C LEU A 465 -4.63 32.63 1.44
N ILE A 466 -4.81 32.95 2.72
CA ILE A 466 -6.06 33.41 3.30
C ILE A 466 -5.96 34.91 3.59
N GLU A 467 -6.53 35.73 2.70
CA GLU A 467 -6.58 37.19 2.80
C GLU A 467 -7.75 37.63 3.69
N ASN A 468 -7.60 38.77 4.37
CA ASN A 468 -8.60 39.30 5.31
C ASN A 468 -9.92 39.69 4.64
N ASP A 469 -9.92 39.99 3.35
CA ASP A 469 -11.06 40.56 2.59
C ASP A 469 -11.74 39.57 1.63
N SER A 470 -11.50 38.28 1.75
CA SER A 470 -11.72 37.30 0.69
C SER A 470 -13.05 36.53 0.72
N LYS A 471 -14.15 37.06 1.29
CA LYS A 471 -15.43 36.33 1.37
C LYS A 471 -15.97 35.82 0.02
N GLY A 472 -15.63 36.43 -1.11
CA GLY A 472 -16.04 35.96 -2.45
C GLY A 472 -15.04 35.03 -3.14
N ASN A 473 -13.78 34.95 -2.68
CA ASN A 473 -12.71 34.17 -3.32
C ASN A 473 -12.44 32.85 -2.61
N PHE A 474 -12.81 32.73 -1.32
CA PHE A 474 -12.51 31.56 -0.52
C PHE A 474 -13.20 30.28 -1.01
N ASP A 475 -14.46 30.34 -1.44
CA ASP A 475 -15.19 29.18 -1.96
C ASP A 475 -14.56 28.66 -3.26
N ASP A 476 -14.08 29.53 -4.13
CA ASP A 476 -13.36 29.16 -5.36
C ASP A 476 -11.98 28.57 -5.05
N GLN A 477 -11.28 29.10 -4.06
CA GLN A 477 -10.02 28.55 -3.56
C GLN A 477 -10.21 27.13 -3.01
N VAL A 478 -11.25 26.91 -2.19
CA VAL A 478 -11.57 25.60 -1.63
C VAL A 478 -12.00 24.61 -2.73
N ALA A 479 -12.75 25.07 -3.74
CA ALA A 479 -13.12 24.24 -4.89
C ALA A 479 -11.88 23.78 -5.68
N SER A 480 -10.91 24.68 -5.87
CA SER A 480 -9.63 24.37 -6.53
C SER A 480 -8.78 23.41 -5.70
N LEU A 481 -8.70 23.64 -4.40
CA LEU A 481 -8.05 22.72 -3.46
C LEU A 481 -8.68 21.31 -3.49
N LYS A 482 -10.02 21.25 -3.58
CA LYS A 482 -10.75 19.97 -3.69
C LYS A 482 -10.42 19.22 -4.98
N ARG A 483 -10.27 19.92 -6.11
CA ARG A 483 -9.82 19.32 -7.38
C ARG A 483 -8.40 18.75 -7.24
N LEU A 484 -7.49 19.54 -6.68
CA LEU A 484 -6.11 19.10 -6.42
C LEU A 484 -6.06 17.89 -5.49
N PHE A 485 -6.77 17.93 -4.37
CA PHE A 485 -6.84 16.82 -3.43
C PHE A 485 -7.29 15.52 -4.11
N ARG A 486 -8.35 15.57 -4.93
CA ARG A 486 -8.83 14.41 -5.69
C ARG A 486 -7.78 13.90 -6.68
N ASN A 487 -7.09 14.79 -7.39
CA ASN A 487 -6.04 14.39 -8.34
C ASN A 487 -4.85 13.75 -7.62
N THR A 488 -4.45 14.31 -6.49
CA THR A 488 -3.38 13.75 -5.63
C THR A 488 -3.74 12.33 -5.17
N ARG A 489 -4.96 12.13 -4.67
CA ARG A 489 -5.45 10.80 -4.27
C ARG A 489 -5.52 9.80 -5.43
N ARG A 490 -5.98 10.22 -6.62
CA ARG A 490 -5.98 9.38 -7.83
C ARG A 490 -4.57 8.97 -8.25
N SER A 491 -3.61 9.86 -8.09
CA SER A 491 -2.19 9.59 -8.36
C SER A 491 -1.49 8.81 -7.23
N ARG A 492 -2.20 8.48 -6.14
CA ARG A 492 -1.69 7.78 -4.96
C ARG A 492 -0.53 8.53 -4.28
N LEU A 493 -0.59 9.85 -4.25
CA LEU A 493 0.36 10.72 -3.59
C LEU A 493 -0.23 11.30 -2.30
N ASN A 494 0.63 11.57 -1.31
CA ASN A 494 0.26 12.35 -0.14
C ASN A 494 0.09 13.83 -0.48
N LEU A 495 -0.75 14.53 0.31
CA LEU A 495 -0.94 15.97 0.22
C LEU A 495 -0.48 16.65 1.51
N ALA A 496 0.39 17.64 1.39
CA ALA A 496 0.73 18.60 2.43
C ALA A 496 0.07 19.96 2.12
N LEU A 497 -0.79 20.43 3.01
CA LEU A 497 -1.48 21.71 2.88
C LEU A 497 -0.87 22.75 3.82
N GLU A 498 -0.27 23.77 3.25
CA GLU A 498 0.20 24.95 3.97
C GLU A 498 -0.91 25.99 4.01
N LEU A 499 -1.31 26.43 5.21
CA LEU A 499 -2.23 27.53 5.42
C LEU A 499 -1.45 28.78 5.83
N ASP A 500 -1.50 29.79 5.00
CA ASP A 500 -0.86 31.09 5.22
C ASP A 500 -1.94 32.14 5.47
N PHE A 501 -2.02 32.62 6.72
CA PHE A 501 -3.05 33.55 7.16
C PHE A 501 -2.50 34.97 7.28
N GLU A 502 -3.16 35.92 6.65
CA GLU A 502 -2.89 37.35 6.90
C GLU A 502 -3.41 37.83 8.27
N THR A 503 -4.34 37.08 8.87
CA THR A 503 -4.95 37.40 10.16
C THR A 503 -4.38 36.59 11.30
N SER A 504 -4.26 37.23 12.48
CA SER A 504 -3.96 36.55 13.74
C SER A 504 -5.23 36.15 14.53
N GLU A 505 -6.44 36.43 14.01
CA GLU A 505 -7.68 36.08 14.68
C GLU A 505 -7.93 34.58 14.66
N ILE A 506 -7.83 33.94 15.82
CA ILE A 506 -7.94 32.46 15.97
C ILE A 506 -9.27 31.92 15.46
N ASP A 507 -10.40 32.62 15.69
CA ASP A 507 -11.72 32.16 15.25
C ASP A 507 -11.81 32.11 13.72
N ILE A 508 -11.18 33.03 13.00
CA ILE A 508 -11.12 33.00 11.53
C ILE A 508 -10.29 31.82 11.08
N ARG A 509 -9.11 31.61 11.63
CA ARG A 509 -8.22 30.48 11.33
C ARG A 509 -8.94 29.13 11.56
N LEU A 510 -9.61 28.96 12.70
CA LEU A 510 -10.39 27.76 13.01
C LEU A 510 -11.55 27.53 12.03
N ASN A 511 -12.25 28.58 11.64
CA ASN A 511 -13.35 28.47 10.67
C ASN A 511 -12.89 28.08 9.27
N VAL A 512 -11.70 28.53 8.84
CA VAL A 512 -11.08 28.10 7.58
C VAL A 512 -10.79 26.60 7.62
N ILE A 513 -10.13 26.10 8.66
CA ILE A 513 -9.82 24.67 8.82
C ILE A 513 -11.11 23.83 8.81
N LYS A 514 -12.14 24.25 9.58
CA LYS A 514 -13.45 23.57 9.60
C LYS A 514 -14.12 23.56 8.23
N SER A 515 -14.02 24.66 7.46
CA SER A 515 -14.62 24.77 6.14
C SER A 515 -13.94 23.83 5.12
N ILE A 516 -12.62 23.69 5.18
CA ILE A 516 -11.83 22.75 4.37
C ILE A 516 -12.25 21.31 4.71
N LEU A 517 -12.24 20.95 5.98
CA LEU A 517 -12.63 19.62 6.46
C LEU A 517 -14.08 19.26 6.13
N LYS A 518 -15.00 20.23 6.15
CA LYS A 518 -16.42 20.06 5.77
C LYS A 518 -16.60 19.69 4.30
N GLN A 519 -15.63 20.02 3.45
CA GLN A 519 -15.62 19.65 2.03
C GLN A 519 -14.97 18.28 1.77
N ASP A 520 -14.72 17.50 2.82
CA ASP A 520 -14.01 16.21 2.77
C ASP A 520 -12.60 16.33 2.17
N ILE A 521 -11.92 17.45 2.45
CA ILE A 521 -10.52 17.65 2.13
C ILE A 521 -9.73 17.37 3.39
N VAL A 522 -9.01 16.25 3.40
CA VAL A 522 -8.21 15.75 4.55
C VAL A 522 -6.77 15.54 4.10
N PRO A 523 -5.94 16.59 4.18
CA PRO A 523 -4.52 16.50 3.83
C PRO A 523 -3.78 15.50 4.75
N ASP A 524 -2.74 14.87 4.23
CA ASP A 524 -1.91 13.99 5.04
C ASP A 524 -1.05 14.77 6.03
N PHE A 525 -0.54 15.94 5.62
CA PHE A 525 0.16 16.88 6.47
C PHE A 525 -0.51 18.25 6.43
N TRP A 526 -0.58 18.89 7.59
CA TRP A 526 -0.94 20.30 7.72
C TRP A 526 0.32 21.11 8.02
N ILE A 527 0.50 22.25 7.38
CA ILE A 527 1.63 23.13 7.58
C ILE A 527 1.10 24.49 8.04
N PHE A 528 1.57 24.97 9.19
CA PHE A 528 1.20 26.27 9.73
C PHE A 528 2.42 27.15 9.93
N ASN A 529 2.24 28.44 9.60
CA ASN A 529 3.21 29.49 9.84
C ASN A 529 2.80 30.27 11.09
N GLU A 530 3.76 30.75 11.88
CA GLU A 530 3.56 31.71 12.99
C GLU A 530 2.38 31.34 13.90
N THR A 531 2.41 30.15 14.48
CA THR A 531 1.41 29.64 15.40
C THR A 531 2.04 29.38 16.76
N ASP A 532 1.38 29.78 17.85
CA ASP A 532 1.80 29.38 19.20
C ASP A 532 1.27 28.00 19.59
N ASP A 533 1.81 27.41 20.66
CA ASP A 533 1.45 26.05 21.12
C ASP A 533 -0.04 25.93 21.48
N SER A 534 -0.67 27.00 21.96
CA SER A 534 -2.09 26.98 22.32
C SER A 534 -2.97 26.90 21.09
N GLU A 535 -2.66 27.65 20.02
CA GLU A 535 -3.35 27.59 18.73
C GLU A 535 -3.16 26.22 18.07
N LEU A 536 -1.94 25.65 18.07
CA LEU A 536 -1.67 24.30 17.57
C LEU A 536 -2.53 23.25 18.27
N GLY A 537 -2.75 23.39 19.58
CA GLY A 537 -3.63 22.52 20.33
C GLY A 537 -5.10 22.56 19.86
N PHE A 538 -5.61 23.74 19.49
CA PHE A 538 -6.95 23.89 18.90
C PHE A 538 -7.03 23.32 17.50
N PHE A 539 -6.05 23.60 16.63
CA PHE A 539 -6.00 23.07 15.27
C PHE A 539 -5.96 21.54 15.29
N ASN A 540 -5.10 20.97 16.11
CA ASN A 540 -4.96 19.54 16.30
C ASN A 540 -6.27 18.87 16.69
N ARG A 541 -7.00 19.42 17.67
CA ARG A 541 -8.29 18.87 18.10
C ARG A 541 -9.31 18.83 16.95
N ILE A 542 -9.41 19.91 16.17
CA ILE A 542 -10.37 19.98 15.06
C ILE A 542 -9.99 19.03 13.92
N ILE A 543 -8.69 18.91 13.63
CA ILE A 543 -8.20 17.99 12.61
C ILE A 543 -8.49 16.56 13.01
N LEU A 544 -8.12 16.17 14.24
CA LEU A 544 -8.31 14.81 14.75
C LEU A 544 -9.78 14.40 14.86
N ASP A 545 -10.66 15.34 15.20
CA ASP A 545 -12.11 15.07 15.28
C ASP A 545 -12.68 14.63 13.92
N LYS A 546 -12.14 15.12 12.81
CA LYS A 546 -12.57 14.78 11.45
C LYS A 546 -11.69 13.74 10.78
N ASP A 547 -10.39 13.77 11.01
CA ASP A 547 -9.39 12.87 10.42
C ASP A 547 -8.39 12.38 11.48
N PRO A 548 -8.74 11.30 12.21
CA PRO A 548 -7.84 10.72 13.20
C PRO A 548 -6.59 10.08 12.59
N TYR A 549 -6.53 9.99 11.26
CA TYR A 549 -5.45 9.36 10.49
C TYR A 549 -4.48 10.37 9.86
N SER A 550 -4.63 11.67 10.09
CA SER A 550 -3.68 12.68 9.62
C SER A 550 -2.25 12.29 10.04
N LEU A 551 -1.26 12.46 9.16
CA LEU A 551 0.15 12.25 9.51
C LEU A 551 0.66 13.33 10.46
N GLY A 552 -0.03 14.47 10.57
CA GLY A 552 0.19 15.46 11.59
C GLY A 552 0.47 16.86 11.09
N ILE A 553 0.91 17.68 12.03
CA ILE A 553 1.21 19.09 11.82
C ILE A 553 2.71 19.28 11.68
N LEU A 554 3.11 20.02 10.66
CA LEU A 554 4.47 20.53 10.45
C LEU A 554 4.47 22.03 10.71
N THR A 555 5.40 22.50 11.53
CA THR A 555 5.56 23.92 11.83
C THR A 555 6.75 24.50 11.08
N LEU A 556 6.62 25.75 10.61
CA LEU A 556 7.72 26.48 10.00
C LEU A 556 8.61 27.10 11.09
N ASP A 557 9.88 26.68 11.10
CA ASP A 557 10.92 27.30 11.92
C ASP A 557 11.59 28.39 11.07
N GLN A 558 11.47 29.64 11.49
CA GLN A 558 12.08 30.77 10.79
C GLN A 558 13.61 30.85 10.94
N GLY A 559 14.24 29.80 11.51
CA GLY A 559 15.70 29.70 11.65
C GLY A 559 16.24 30.64 12.72
N LEU A 560 15.64 30.64 13.90
CA LEU A 560 16.13 31.37 15.06
C LEU A 560 17.58 30.99 15.38
N THR A 561 18.41 31.97 15.66
CA THR A 561 19.79 31.74 16.06
C THR A 561 19.83 31.00 17.39
N SER A 562 20.90 30.25 17.63
CA SER A 562 21.12 29.33 18.76
C SER A 562 20.89 29.90 20.20
N ILE A 563 20.54 31.15 20.34
CA ILE A 563 20.33 31.84 21.62
C ILE A 563 18.84 31.84 22.04
N GLU A 564 17.91 31.75 21.09
CA GLU A 564 16.45 31.82 21.35
C GLU A 564 15.75 30.45 21.42
N ALA A 565 16.43 29.38 21.00
CA ALA A 565 15.88 28.04 20.90
C ALA A 565 15.85 27.23 22.21
N ASN A 566 16.42 27.71 23.29
CA ASN A 566 16.54 26.97 24.56
C ASN A 566 15.23 26.82 25.35
N ASP A 567 14.13 27.45 24.95
CA ASP A 567 12.86 27.43 25.69
C ASP A 567 11.78 26.50 25.13
N LEU A 568 11.98 25.96 23.93
CA LEU A 568 10.95 25.17 23.21
C LEU A 568 10.92 23.66 23.56
N SER A 569 11.90 23.15 24.33
CA SER A 569 12.01 21.71 24.64
C SER A 569 11.05 21.19 25.74
N ARG A 570 10.13 22.00 26.26
CA ARG A 570 9.36 21.68 27.48
C ARG A 570 7.95 21.11 27.26
N TYR A 571 7.44 21.00 26.02
CA TYR A 571 6.04 20.62 25.79
C TYR A 571 5.88 19.43 24.85
N THR A 572 6.42 18.28 25.25
CA THR A 572 5.98 16.98 24.70
C THR A 572 5.04 16.33 25.70
N ASP A 573 3.82 16.84 25.81
CA ASP A 573 2.76 16.09 26.48
C ASP A 573 2.14 15.08 25.50
N ALA A 574 1.89 13.87 25.99
CA ALA A 574 1.31 12.77 25.26
C ALA A 574 -0.06 13.18 24.67
N GLY A 575 -0.10 13.47 23.38
CA GLY A 575 -1.31 13.90 22.65
C GLY A 575 -1.10 14.96 21.58
N SER A 576 0.10 15.53 21.43
CA SER A 576 0.35 16.49 20.34
C SER A 576 0.70 15.75 19.04
N MET A 577 -0.03 16.04 17.95
CA MET A 577 0.25 15.55 16.60
C MET A 577 1.35 16.34 15.87
N GLN A 578 2.22 17.04 16.57
CA GLN A 578 3.35 17.68 15.92
C GLN A 578 4.33 16.58 15.45
N ASN A 579 4.33 16.29 14.15
CA ASN A 579 5.17 15.26 13.55
C ASN A 579 6.50 15.76 13.03
N GLY A 580 6.75 17.07 13.10
CA GLY A 580 8.03 17.60 12.67
C GLY A 580 8.04 19.10 12.41
N LYS A 581 9.20 19.57 12.02
CA LYS A 581 9.46 20.97 11.71
C LYS A 581 10.05 21.15 10.32
N ILE A 582 9.72 22.26 9.71
CA ILE A 582 10.28 22.72 8.43
C ILE A 582 11.24 23.85 8.72
N ILE A 583 12.49 23.68 8.37
CA ILE A 583 13.54 24.67 8.54
C ILE A 583 13.77 25.35 7.19
N LEU A 584 13.72 26.67 7.17
CA LEU A 584 13.99 27.43 5.96
C LEU A 584 15.51 27.50 5.72
N TRP A 585 15.94 27.32 4.47
CA TRP A 585 17.34 27.43 4.05
C TRP A 585 17.99 28.79 4.39
N ASN A 586 17.18 29.80 4.76
CA ASN A 586 17.63 31.13 5.14
C ASN A 586 18.73 31.13 6.22
N GLY A 587 18.69 30.19 7.15
CA GLY A 587 19.73 30.01 8.17
C GLY A 587 21.11 29.66 7.60
N LEU A 588 21.16 29.19 6.35
CA LEU A 588 22.40 28.85 5.64
C LEU A 588 22.92 29.94 4.70
N LYS A 589 22.22 31.08 4.57
CA LYS A 589 22.54 32.13 3.58
C LYS A 589 23.99 32.59 3.61
N GLU A 590 24.56 32.82 4.78
CA GLU A 590 25.93 33.30 4.94
C GLU A 590 26.94 32.21 4.50
N LEU A 591 26.75 30.99 4.92
CA LEU A 591 27.59 29.85 4.52
C LEU A 591 27.55 29.66 2.99
N LEU A 592 26.33 29.67 2.43
CA LEU A 592 26.09 29.50 1.01
C LEU A 592 26.75 30.64 0.18
N GLY A 593 26.69 31.88 0.68
CA GLY A 593 27.40 33.03 0.10
C GLY A 593 28.92 32.85 0.08
N ARG A 594 29.51 32.36 1.19
CA ARG A 594 30.94 32.04 1.27
C ARG A 594 31.33 30.93 0.27
N TRP A 595 30.49 29.93 0.11
CA TRP A 595 30.73 28.84 -0.83
C TRP A 595 30.62 29.34 -2.28
N LEU A 596 29.59 30.11 -2.65
CA LEU A 596 29.40 30.67 -3.97
C LEU A 596 30.55 31.61 -4.38
N SER A 597 31.13 32.31 -3.42
CA SER A 597 32.29 33.20 -3.64
C SER A 597 33.62 32.46 -3.69
N GLY A 598 33.64 31.14 -3.57
CA GLY A 598 34.89 30.35 -3.58
C GLY A 598 35.70 30.40 -2.26
N ASN A 599 35.21 31.09 -1.22
CA ASN A 599 35.89 31.25 0.04
C ASN A 599 35.86 30.00 0.93
N VAL A 600 34.96 29.06 0.64
CA VAL A 600 34.80 27.79 1.36
C VAL A 600 34.78 26.64 0.33
N THR A 601 35.45 25.55 0.64
CA THR A 601 35.45 24.34 -0.21
C THR A 601 34.15 23.58 -0.05
N HIS A 602 33.87 22.67 -1.00
CA HIS A 602 32.70 21.81 -0.96
C HIS A 602 32.61 20.98 0.33
N SER A 603 33.70 20.34 0.72
CA SER A 603 33.80 19.51 1.93
C SER A 603 33.56 20.29 3.23
N VAL A 604 34.02 21.56 3.28
CA VAL A 604 33.78 22.43 4.45
C VAL A 604 32.29 22.83 4.51
N ALA A 605 31.68 23.16 3.35
CA ALA A 605 30.27 23.49 3.29
C ALA A 605 29.39 22.28 3.70
N GLU A 606 29.68 21.07 3.23
CA GLU A 606 28.99 19.85 3.64
C GLU A 606 29.06 19.62 5.17
N LYS A 607 30.25 19.83 5.75
CA LYS A 607 30.45 19.67 7.19
C LYS A 607 29.65 20.69 7.99
N GLU A 608 29.72 21.97 7.65
CA GLU A 608 28.99 23.03 8.35
C GLU A 608 27.46 22.86 8.22
N ILE A 609 26.96 22.43 7.05
CA ILE A 609 25.54 22.09 6.84
C ILE A 609 25.14 20.89 7.70
N SER A 610 25.96 19.84 7.76
CA SER A 610 25.69 18.66 8.59
C SER A 610 25.65 19.00 10.09
N GLU A 611 26.52 19.89 10.56
CA GLU A 611 26.50 20.38 11.94
C GLU A 611 25.24 21.22 12.22
N TRP A 612 24.84 22.08 11.30
CA TRP A 612 23.62 22.87 11.38
C TRP A 612 22.36 21.98 11.41
N LEU A 613 22.29 20.94 10.56
CA LEU A 613 21.19 19.97 10.56
C LEU A 613 21.12 19.21 11.89
N LYS A 614 22.24 18.73 12.41
CA LYS A 614 22.28 18.03 13.70
C LYS A 614 21.79 18.91 14.85
N PHE A 615 22.17 20.19 14.84
CA PHE A 615 21.69 21.15 15.84
C PHE A 615 20.17 21.25 15.81
N HIS A 616 19.56 21.41 14.62
CA HIS A 616 18.12 21.53 14.47
C HIS A 616 17.37 20.20 14.63
N SER A 617 17.98 19.05 14.40
CA SER A 617 17.35 17.74 14.60
C SER A 617 17.26 17.32 16.07
N ASN A 618 18.11 17.90 16.94
CA ASN A 618 18.18 17.57 18.36
C ASN A 618 17.37 18.53 19.24
N GLN A 619 16.76 19.54 18.66
CA GLN A 619 15.81 20.47 19.30
C GLN A 619 14.36 20.06 19.00
#